data_1ee87c3dfdb9a292855627d397914249
#
_entry.id   1ee87c3dfdb9a292855627d397914249
#
_cell.length_a   1.000
_cell.length_b   1.000
_cell.length_c   1.000
_cell.angle_alpha   90.00
_cell.angle_beta   90.00
_cell.angle_gamma   90.00
#
_symmetry.space_group_name_H-M   'P 1'
#
loop_
_entity.id
_entity.type
_entity.pdbx_description
1 polymer ?
#
loop_
_entity_poly.entity_id
_entity_poly.type
_entity_poly.pdbx_seq_one_letter_code
_entity_poly.pdbx_strand_id
1 'polypeptide(L)'
;MTIKVAINGYGRIGRNILRAHYEGGKKHDLQIVAINDLGSPETNAHLTRYDTAHGKFPGKVDVDGDAMVVNGDRIKVFAQRDPAQLPWVTLGVDVVMECTGLFTTKEKASAHLKAGARKVIISAPGGKDVDATVVYGVNHGVLKASHTVISNASCTTNCLAPMVKPLHDKIGLVNGLMTTIHAYTNDQVLTDVYHEDLRRARSATMSMIPTKTGAAAAVGLVLPELNGKLDGYAIRVPTINVSIVDLSFIAARDTTVDEVNAIMKAAAASGPLAGILHYNTAPLVSVDFNHDPASSTFDSTLTKVSGRLVKVSAWYDNEWGFSNRMLDTTVALMHAK
;
A
#
# COMPACT_ATOMS: atom_id res chain seq x y z
N MET A 1 -14.75 21.37 -0.14
CA MET A 1 -13.84 21.77 0.99
C MET A 1 -12.65 20.84 0.93
N THR A 2 -11.45 21.39 0.96
CA THR A 2 -10.20 20.62 0.97
C THR A 2 -10.13 19.72 2.20
N ILE A 3 -9.85 18.46 2.01
CA ILE A 3 -9.77 17.44 3.06
C ILE A 3 -8.50 17.68 3.89
N LYS A 4 -8.63 17.92 5.18
CA LYS A 4 -7.48 18.06 6.08
C LYS A 4 -7.02 16.71 6.60
N VAL A 5 -5.76 16.39 6.35
CA VAL A 5 -5.15 15.10 6.65
C VAL A 5 -4.05 15.24 7.67
N ALA A 6 -3.99 14.33 8.64
CA ALA A 6 -2.83 14.12 9.49
C ALA A 6 -2.22 12.73 9.22
N ILE A 7 -0.90 12.64 9.33
CA ILE A 7 -0.15 11.38 9.19
C ILE A 7 0.37 10.99 10.58
N ASN A 8 -0.05 9.85 11.09
CA ASN A 8 0.48 9.26 12.32
C ASN A 8 1.48 8.15 12.00
N GLY A 9 2.74 8.35 12.35
CA GLY A 9 3.87 7.53 11.93
C GLY A 9 4.49 8.03 10.61
N TYR A 10 5.65 8.65 10.73
CA TYR A 10 6.36 9.23 9.59
C TYR A 10 7.55 8.36 9.14
N GLY A 11 7.36 7.03 9.20
CA GLY A 11 8.25 6.02 8.65
C GLY A 11 8.23 5.98 7.12
N ARG A 12 8.57 4.83 6.55
CA ARG A 12 8.61 4.66 5.08
C ARG A 12 7.31 5.11 4.41
N ILE A 13 6.16 4.55 4.84
CA ILE A 13 4.86 4.83 4.21
C ILE A 13 4.41 6.26 4.46
N GLY A 14 4.44 6.75 5.70
CA GLY A 14 4.01 8.13 6.02
C GLY A 14 4.79 9.18 5.23
N ARG A 15 6.12 9.03 5.10
CA ARG A 15 6.96 9.92 4.28
C ARG A 15 6.62 9.83 2.79
N ASN A 16 6.44 8.62 2.27
CA ASN A 16 6.14 8.45 0.86
C ASN A 16 4.73 8.94 0.50
N ILE A 17 3.76 8.90 1.42
CA ILE A 17 2.45 9.56 1.23
C ILE A 17 2.63 11.07 1.05
N LEU A 18 3.40 11.72 1.93
CA LEU A 18 3.68 13.14 1.80
C LEU A 18 4.39 13.43 0.48
N ARG A 19 5.46 12.70 0.18
CA ARG A 19 6.20 12.86 -1.07
C ARG A 19 5.31 12.65 -2.30
N ALA A 20 4.51 11.59 -2.34
CA ALA A 20 3.60 11.31 -3.45
C ALA A 20 2.56 12.41 -3.65
N HIS A 21 2.08 13.02 -2.58
CA HIS A 21 1.16 14.18 -2.67
C HIS A 21 1.82 15.38 -3.36
N TYR A 22 3.04 15.74 -2.96
CA TYR A 22 3.72 16.91 -3.54
C TYR A 22 4.31 16.60 -4.91
N GLU A 23 4.96 15.47 -5.11
CA GLU A 23 5.55 15.04 -6.38
C GLU A 23 4.48 14.79 -7.45
N GLY A 24 3.29 14.34 -7.04
CA GLY A 24 2.11 14.23 -7.90
C GLY A 24 1.39 15.55 -8.21
N GLY A 25 1.99 16.69 -7.85
CA GLY A 25 1.43 18.03 -8.12
C GLY A 25 0.18 18.37 -7.32
N LYS A 26 -0.02 17.74 -6.16
CA LYS A 26 -1.19 17.97 -5.27
C LYS A 26 -2.53 17.74 -5.99
N LYS A 27 -2.59 16.72 -6.85
CA LYS A 27 -3.76 16.42 -7.70
C LYS A 27 -5.03 16.06 -6.92
N HIS A 28 -4.89 15.67 -5.65
CA HIS A 28 -6.01 15.39 -4.75
C HIS A 28 -6.39 16.67 -3.98
N ASP A 29 -7.70 16.93 -3.82
CA ASP A 29 -8.18 18.05 -2.99
C ASP A 29 -8.04 17.71 -1.50
N LEU A 30 -6.78 17.62 -1.06
CA LEU A 30 -6.41 17.39 0.33
C LEU A 30 -5.21 18.26 0.75
N GLN A 31 -5.12 18.52 2.05
CA GLN A 31 -4.02 19.25 2.67
C GLN A 31 -3.47 18.44 3.85
N ILE A 32 -2.18 18.15 3.84
CA ILE A 32 -1.50 17.55 5.00
C ILE A 32 -1.21 18.68 5.99
N VAL A 33 -1.89 18.65 7.14
CA VAL A 33 -1.80 19.73 8.16
C VAL A 33 -0.91 19.35 9.33
N ALA A 34 -0.70 18.03 9.56
CA ALA A 34 0.08 17.56 10.69
C ALA A 34 0.76 16.21 10.41
N ILE A 35 1.87 16.01 11.08
CA ILE A 35 2.59 14.74 11.21
C ILE A 35 2.77 14.47 12.70
N ASN A 36 2.58 13.24 13.14
CA ASN A 36 2.99 12.76 14.44
C ASN A 36 4.04 11.65 14.28
N ASP A 37 5.23 11.89 14.78
CA ASP A 37 6.33 10.93 14.79
C ASP A 37 7.28 11.26 15.95
N LEU A 38 7.96 10.26 16.50
CA LEU A 38 8.86 10.47 17.65
C LEU A 38 10.18 11.15 17.29
N GLY A 39 10.48 11.29 16.00
CA GLY A 39 11.62 12.06 15.50
C GLY A 39 11.38 13.57 15.55
N SER A 40 12.45 14.35 15.65
CA SER A 40 12.35 15.82 15.62
C SER A 40 11.96 16.32 14.23
N PRO A 41 11.43 17.56 14.12
CA PRO A 41 11.17 18.20 12.83
C PRO A 41 12.36 18.18 11.87
N GLU A 42 13.58 18.38 12.39
CA GLU A 42 14.83 18.37 11.62
C GLU A 42 15.12 16.98 11.04
N THR A 43 14.95 15.93 11.85
CA THR A 43 15.12 14.54 11.40
C THR A 43 14.10 14.19 10.34
N ASN A 44 12.84 14.55 10.56
CA ASN A 44 11.75 14.30 9.59
C ASN A 44 11.99 15.07 8.29
N ALA A 45 12.41 16.33 8.36
CA ALA A 45 12.77 17.13 7.19
C ALA A 45 13.97 16.54 6.43
N HIS A 46 15.01 16.09 7.13
CA HIS A 46 16.17 15.45 6.52
C HIS A 46 15.77 14.21 5.74
N LEU A 47 15.01 13.30 6.38
CA LEU A 47 14.55 12.07 5.76
C LEU A 47 13.50 12.29 4.65
N THR A 48 12.82 13.43 4.64
CA THR A 48 11.96 13.82 3.52
C THR A 48 12.77 14.27 2.31
N ARG A 49 13.86 15.03 2.54
CA ARG A 49 14.76 15.51 1.47
C ARG A 49 15.54 14.39 0.80
N TYR A 50 15.98 13.40 1.60
CA TYR A 50 16.91 12.36 1.15
C TYR A 50 16.37 10.98 1.46
N ASP A 51 16.18 10.18 0.43
CA ASP A 51 15.69 8.83 0.55
C ASP A 51 16.56 7.90 -0.30
N THR A 52 16.99 6.77 0.29
CA THR A 52 17.89 5.83 -0.38
C THR A 52 17.20 5.12 -1.54
N ALA A 53 15.91 4.80 -1.42
CA ALA A 53 15.15 4.10 -2.46
C ALA A 53 14.59 5.07 -3.51
N HIS A 54 14.05 6.23 -3.05
CA HIS A 54 13.33 7.17 -3.92
C HIS A 54 14.14 8.43 -4.30
N GLY A 55 15.39 8.53 -3.84
CA GLY A 55 16.28 9.65 -4.18
C GLY A 55 15.91 10.96 -3.49
N LYS A 56 16.46 12.06 -4.00
CA LYS A 56 16.20 13.39 -3.45
C LYS A 56 14.77 13.85 -3.76
N PHE A 57 14.12 14.44 -2.76
CA PHE A 57 12.83 15.11 -2.97
C PHE A 57 13.00 16.33 -3.92
N PRO A 58 12.18 16.44 -4.96
CA PRO A 58 12.36 17.50 -5.99
C PRO A 58 11.88 18.88 -5.53
N GLY A 59 11.31 18.98 -4.33
CA GLY A 59 10.82 20.24 -3.76
C GLY A 59 11.69 20.78 -2.64
N LYS A 60 11.22 21.85 -2.02
CA LYS A 60 11.86 22.51 -0.89
C LYS A 60 11.27 22.00 0.43
N VAL A 61 12.12 21.65 1.39
CA VAL A 61 11.71 21.26 2.74
C VAL A 61 12.55 22.05 3.74
N ASP A 62 11.91 22.90 4.53
CA ASP A 62 12.52 23.67 5.60
C ASP A 62 11.93 23.26 6.95
N VAL A 63 12.52 23.75 8.03
CA VAL A 63 12.02 23.61 9.40
C VAL A 63 11.77 25.03 9.94
N ASP A 64 10.63 25.20 10.61
CA ASP A 64 10.24 26.44 11.27
C ASP A 64 9.61 26.12 12.62
N GLY A 65 10.44 26.15 13.67
CA GLY A 65 10.06 25.76 15.02
C GLY A 65 9.56 24.31 15.09
N ASP A 66 8.32 24.13 15.48
CA ASP A 66 7.67 22.82 15.63
C ASP A 66 7.02 22.29 14.33
N ALA A 67 7.41 22.84 13.18
CA ALA A 67 6.79 22.47 11.91
C ALA A 67 7.84 22.22 10.81
N MET A 68 7.49 21.33 9.87
CA MET A 68 8.10 21.28 8.55
C MET A 68 7.36 22.22 7.60
N VAL A 69 8.12 22.85 6.71
CA VAL A 69 7.58 23.67 5.61
C VAL A 69 7.94 23.01 4.30
N VAL A 70 6.95 22.44 3.61
CA VAL A 70 7.15 21.70 2.37
C VAL A 70 6.53 22.48 1.22
N ASN A 71 7.36 22.96 0.29
CA ASN A 71 6.95 23.82 -0.82
C ASN A 71 6.08 25.04 -0.38
N GLY A 72 6.33 25.56 0.83
CA GLY A 72 5.58 26.67 1.42
C GLY A 72 4.43 26.28 2.33
N ASP A 73 3.96 25.04 2.29
CA ASP A 73 2.92 24.56 3.21
C ASP A 73 3.52 24.23 4.59
N ARG A 74 2.96 24.83 5.62
CA ARG A 74 3.38 24.60 7.02
C ARG A 74 2.64 23.38 7.60
N ILE A 75 3.39 22.35 7.98
CA ILE A 75 2.91 21.08 8.53
C ILE A 75 3.40 20.95 9.95
N LYS A 76 2.48 20.92 10.92
CA LYS A 76 2.81 20.75 12.34
C LYS A 76 3.41 19.38 12.60
N VAL A 77 4.45 19.31 13.43
CA VAL A 77 5.09 18.05 13.83
C VAL A 77 4.87 17.82 15.32
N PHE A 78 4.29 16.69 15.66
CA PHE A 78 4.06 16.24 17.02
C PHE A 78 4.91 15.02 17.34
N ALA A 79 5.19 14.78 18.62
CA ALA A 79 5.94 13.62 19.10
C ALA A 79 5.17 12.93 20.25
N GLN A 80 3.91 12.55 19.98
CA GLN A 80 3.01 11.99 20.96
C GLN A 80 2.82 10.49 20.77
N ARG A 81 3.06 9.71 21.84
CA ARG A 81 2.89 8.24 21.81
C ARG A 81 1.44 7.80 21.86
N ASP A 82 0.61 8.52 22.64
CA ASP A 82 -0.81 8.23 22.76
C ASP A 82 -1.62 9.06 21.74
N PRO A 83 -2.21 8.44 20.71
CA PRO A 83 -2.96 9.16 19.68
C PRO A 83 -4.16 9.94 20.22
N ALA A 84 -4.72 9.54 21.38
CA ALA A 84 -5.85 10.22 21.99
C ALA A 84 -5.49 11.62 22.52
N GLN A 85 -4.20 11.93 22.70
CA GLN A 85 -3.69 13.21 23.17
C GLN A 85 -3.35 14.19 22.02
N LEU A 86 -3.54 13.78 20.77
CA LEU A 86 -3.21 14.60 19.61
C LEU A 86 -4.30 15.65 19.37
N PRO A 87 -3.96 16.89 18.95
CA PRO A 87 -4.92 18.00 18.88
C PRO A 87 -5.72 18.03 17.56
N TRP A 88 -6.31 16.90 17.15
CA TRP A 88 -6.99 16.79 15.87
C TRP A 88 -8.21 17.70 15.76
N VAL A 89 -8.95 17.92 16.87
CA VAL A 89 -10.05 18.88 16.92
C VAL A 89 -9.57 20.28 16.55
N THR A 90 -8.50 20.75 17.20
CA THR A 90 -7.98 22.12 17.03
C THR A 90 -7.48 22.37 15.59
N LEU A 91 -6.92 21.34 14.95
CA LEU A 91 -6.43 21.42 13.58
C LEU A 91 -7.52 21.17 12.54
N GLY A 92 -8.71 20.72 12.97
CA GLY A 92 -9.83 20.39 12.10
C GLY A 92 -9.49 19.21 11.17
N VAL A 93 -8.83 18.17 11.70
CA VAL A 93 -8.42 17.01 10.92
C VAL A 93 -9.64 16.19 10.51
N ASP A 94 -9.83 16.02 9.21
CA ASP A 94 -10.87 15.16 8.66
C ASP A 94 -10.46 13.69 8.68
N VAL A 95 -9.24 13.38 8.23
CA VAL A 95 -8.75 12.00 8.12
C VAL A 95 -7.36 11.87 8.74
N VAL A 96 -7.17 10.83 9.55
CA VAL A 96 -5.83 10.39 9.97
C VAL A 96 -5.41 9.20 9.11
N MET A 97 -4.24 9.29 8.52
CA MET A 97 -3.55 8.16 7.91
C MET A 97 -2.67 7.51 8.98
N GLU A 98 -3.09 6.34 9.46
CA GLU A 98 -2.40 5.59 10.51
C GLU A 98 -1.30 4.73 9.88
N CYS A 99 -0.05 5.17 10.01
CA CYS A 99 1.13 4.60 9.35
C CYS A 99 2.18 4.04 10.32
N THR A 100 1.85 3.90 11.62
CA THR A 100 2.80 3.38 12.63
C THR A 100 2.93 1.86 12.58
N GLY A 101 1.92 1.14 12.08
CA GLY A 101 1.81 -0.32 12.19
C GLY A 101 1.39 -0.82 13.57
N LEU A 102 1.15 0.08 14.55
CA LEU A 102 0.78 -0.27 15.94
C LEU A 102 -0.72 -0.29 16.19
N PHE A 103 -1.47 0.58 15.53
CA PHE A 103 -2.92 0.79 15.73
C PHE A 103 -3.69 0.21 14.55
N THR A 104 -3.60 -1.12 14.36
CA THR A 104 -4.14 -1.81 13.17
C THR A 104 -5.54 -2.37 13.35
N THR A 105 -6.16 -2.26 14.54
CA THR A 105 -7.56 -2.64 14.79
C THR A 105 -8.43 -1.39 14.88
N LYS A 106 -9.74 -1.52 14.63
CA LYS A 106 -10.68 -0.40 14.80
C LYS A 106 -10.65 0.11 16.23
N GLU A 107 -10.63 -0.80 17.22
CA GLU A 107 -10.53 -0.46 18.63
C GLU A 107 -9.35 0.48 18.90
N LYS A 108 -8.14 0.09 18.50
CA LYS A 108 -6.91 0.87 18.72
C LYS A 108 -6.91 2.18 17.91
N ALA A 109 -7.25 2.12 16.62
CA ALA A 109 -7.26 3.28 15.73
C ALA A 109 -8.32 4.33 16.12
N SER A 110 -9.38 3.92 16.85
CA SER A 110 -10.40 4.82 17.38
C SER A 110 -9.85 5.83 18.39
N ALA A 111 -8.62 5.69 18.88
CA ALA A 111 -7.94 6.73 19.66
C ALA A 111 -7.85 8.05 18.88
N HIS A 112 -7.67 8.00 17.57
CA HIS A 112 -7.67 9.19 16.71
C HIS A 112 -9.07 9.83 16.60
N LEU A 113 -10.14 9.03 16.61
CA LEU A 113 -11.50 9.54 16.62
C LEU A 113 -11.80 10.26 17.95
N LYS A 114 -11.31 9.71 19.08
CA LYS A 114 -11.40 10.35 20.40
C LYS A 114 -10.65 11.69 20.44
N ALA A 115 -9.54 11.78 19.72
CA ALA A 115 -8.77 13.02 19.54
C ALA A 115 -9.45 14.03 18.59
N GLY A 116 -10.54 13.64 17.92
CA GLY A 116 -11.39 14.51 17.10
C GLY A 116 -11.20 14.39 15.60
N ALA A 117 -10.45 13.44 15.10
CA ALA A 117 -10.47 13.10 13.68
C ALA A 117 -11.84 12.51 13.29
N ARG A 118 -12.33 12.82 12.09
CA ARG A 118 -13.61 12.28 11.62
C ARG A 118 -13.48 10.84 11.14
N LYS A 119 -12.38 10.50 10.50
CA LYS A 119 -12.12 9.18 9.93
C LYS A 119 -10.65 8.77 10.08
N VAL A 120 -10.38 7.47 10.00
CA VAL A 120 -9.03 6.90 10.04
C VAL A 120 -8.85 5.89 8.92
N ILE A 121 -7.72 5.94 8.23
CA ILE A 121 -7.28 4.94 7.25
C ILE A 121 -6.01 4.27 7.77
N ILE A 122 -6.06 2.97 7.98
CA ILE A 122 -4.93 2.16 8.42
C ILE A 122 -4.10 1.74 7.19
N SER A 123 -2.80 2.05 7.18
CA SER A 123 -1.86 1.71 6.10
C SER A 123 -1.29 0.29 6.22
N ALA A 124 -2.07 -0.63 6.73
CA ALA A 124 -1.71 -2.03 6.97
C ALA A 124 -2.97 -2.91 6.91
N PRO A 125 -2.85 -4.24 6.84
CA PRO A 125 -3.99 -5.12 7.05
C PRO A 125 -4.68 -4.79 8.36
N GLY A 126 -5.97 -4.51 8.29
CA GLY A 126 -6.78 -4.17 9.46
C GLY A 126 -7.24 -5.39 10.23
N GLY A 127 -7.61 -5.19 11.50
CA GLY A 127 -8.32 -6.19 12.29
C GLY A 127 -9.68 -6.54 11.68
N LYS A 128 -10.30 -7.61 12.18
CA LYS A 128 -11.64 -8.04 11.72
C LYS A 128 -12.76 -7.04 12.04
N ASP A 129 -12.47 -6.08 12.89
CA ASP A 129 -13.37 -5.05 13.42
C ASP A 129 -13.39 -3.75 12.60
N VAL A 130 -12.52 -3.60 11.60
CA VAL A 130 -12.56 -2.41 10.73
C VAL A 130 -13.83 -2.37 9.88
N ASP A 131 -14.33 -1.17 9.55
CA ASP A 131 -15.57 -1.00 8.80
C ASP A 131 -15.48 -1.56 7.37
N ALA A 132 -14.31 -1.48 6.76
CA ALA A 132 -14.02 -2.05 5.45
C ALA A 132 -12.51 -2.25 5.26
N THR A 133 -12.14 -3.30 4.50
CA THR A 133 -10.82 -3.45 3.89
C THR A 133 -10.94 -3.11 2.41
N VAL A 134 -10.14 -2.15 1.95
CA VAL A 134 -10.28 -1.55 0.62
C VAL A 134 -9.01 -1.72 -0.19
N VAL A 135 -9.18 -2.12 -1.46
CA VAL A 135 -8.20 -1.98 -2.53
C VAL A 135 -8.80 -1.06 -3.58
N TYR A 136 -8.21 0.13 -3.72
CA TYR A 136 -8.71 1.13 -4.66
C TYR A 136 -8.66 0.62 -6.10
N GLY A 137 -9.67 0.89 -6.89
CA GLY A 137 -9.85 0.33 -8.23
C GLY A 137 -10.59 -1.02 -8.24
N VAL A 138 -10.54 -1.78 -7.14
CA VAL A 138 -11.17 -3.11 -7.04
C VAL A 138 -12.51 -3.06 -6.30
N ASN A 139 -12.52 -2.60 -5.06
CA ASN A 139 -13.72 -2.60 -4.22
C ASN A 139 -14.00 -1.28 -3.50
N HIS A 140 -13.34 -0.17 -3.84
CA HIS A 140 -13.55 1.12 -3.16
C HIS A 140 -15.02 1.60 -3.18
N GLY A 141 -15.85 1.07 -4.08
CA GLY A 141 -17.29 1.32 -4.11
C GLY A 141 -18.07 0.78 -2.90
N VAL A 142 -17.45 -0.06 -2.03
CA VAL A 142 -18.09 -0.51 -0.78
C VAL A 142 -18.07 0.54 0.32
N LEU A 143 -17.30 1.62 0.14
CA LEU A 143 -17.19 2.70 1.12
C LEU A 143 -18.53 3.39 1.34
N LYS A 144 -18.80 3.74 2.61
CA LYS A 144 -20.03 4.42 3.04
C LYS A 144 -19.67 5.65 3.88
N ALA A 145 -20.55 6.64 3.87
CA ALA A 145 -20.42 7.83 4.74
C ALA A 145 -20.26 7.46 6.22
N SER A 146 -20.91 6.38 6.66
CA SER A 146 -20.87 5.87 8.03
C SER A 146 -19.55 5.18 8.43
N HIS A 147 -18.70 4.82 7.48
CA HIS A 147 -17.42 4.18 7.80
C HIS A 147 -16.46 5.20 8.43
N THR A 148 -15.90 4.85 9.57
CA THR A 148 -15.02 5.71 10.37
C THR A 148 -13.59 5.21 10.45
N VAL A 149 -13.38 3.89 10.45
CA VAL A 149 -12.06 3.27 10.47
C VAL A 149 -11.99 2.19 9.38
N ILE A 150 -11.17 2.40 8.38
CA ILE A 150 -10.97 1.44 7.29
C ILE A 150 -9.50 1.03 7.18
N SER A 151 -9.26 -0.10 6.52
CA SER A 151 -7.91 -0.56 6.14
C SER A 151 -7.70 -0.43 4.64
N ASN A 152 -6.52 0.06 4.24
CA ASN A 152 -6.08 0.06 2.84
C ASN A 152 -5.41 -1.27 2.44
N ALA A 153 -5.65 -2.36 3.17
CA ALA A 153 -5.03 -3.67 3.01
C ALA A 153 -3.48 -3.62 3.09
N SER A 154 -2.79 -4.55 2.44
CA SER A 154 -1.33 -4.55 2.31
C SER A 154 -0.89 -4.12 0.91
N CYS A 155 0.38 -3.74 0.75
CA CYS A 155 0.96 -3.47 -0.56
C CYS A 155 0.84 -4.70 -1.51
N THR A 156 1.06 -5.90 -1.00
CA THR A 156 0.93 -7.15 -1.76
C THR A 156 -0.52 -7.41 -2.17
N THR A 157 -1.50 -7.17 -1.29
CA THR A 157 -2.93 -7.30 -1.65
C THR A 157 -3.33 -6.26 -2.70
N ASN A 158 -2.78 -5.03 -2.61
CA ASN A 158 -2.98 -3.98 -3.61
C ASN A 158 -2.38 -4.34 -4.97
N CYS A 159 -1.32 -5.15 -5.03
CA CYS A 159 -0.79 -5.69 -6.27
C CYS A 159 -1.62 -6.87 -6.80
N LEU A 160 -1.95 -7.82 -5.92
CA LEU A 160 -2.58 -9.08 -6.30
C LEU A 160 -4.04 -8.90 -6.75
N ALA A 161 -4.85 -8.12 -6.04
CA ALA A 161 -6.28 -7.99 -6.33
C ALA A 161 -6.57 -7.36 -7.71
N PRO A 162 -5.90 -6.27 -8.15
CA PRO A 162 -6.08 -5.75 -9.52
C PRO A 162 -5.66 -6.72 -10.62
N MET A 163 -4.68 -7.60 -10.37
CA MET A 163 -4.27 -8.64 -11.31
C MET A 163 -5.30 -9.78 -11.37
N VAL A 164 -5.80 -10.21 -10.23
CA VAL A 164 -6.70 -11.37 -10.12
C VAL A 164 -8.11 -11.06 -10.61
N LYS A 165 -8.64 -9.87 -10.31
CA LYS A 165 -10.02 -9.51 -10.64
C LYS A 165 -10.36 -9.70 -12.13
N PRO A 166 -9.66 -9.09 -13.10
CA PRO A 166 -9.99 -9.24 -14.52
C PRO A 166 -9.83 -10.68 -15.02
N LEU A 167 -8.85 -11.42 -14.49
CA LEU A 167 -8.67 -12.84 -14.82
C LEU A 167 -9.82 -13.69 -14.29
N HIS A 168 -10.23 -13.46 -13.03
CA HIS A 168 -11.39 -14.17 -12.46
C HIS A 168 -12.67 -13.87 -13.23
N ASP A 169 -12.93 -12.61 -13.55
CA ASP A 169 -14.13 -12.17 -14.27
C ASP A 169 -14.24 -12.80 -15.67
N LYS A 170 -13.12 -13.10 -16.34
CA LYS A 170 -13.09 -13.55 -17.75
C LYS A 170 -12.88 -15.06 -17.95
N ILE A 171 -11.98 -15.65 -17.17
CA ILE A 171 -11.60 -17.07 -17.33
C ILE A 171 -11.88 -17.90 -16.08
N GLY A 172 -12.35 -17.25 -15.00
CA GLY A 172 -12.57 -17.87 -13.69
C GLY A 172 -11.26 -18.25 -13.00
N LEU A 173 -11.24 -18.19 -11.68
CA LEU A 173 -10.14 -18.67 -10.85
C LEU A 173 -10.74 -19.68 -9.86
N VAL A 174 -10.35 -20.94 -9.98
CA VAL A 174 -10.84 -22.02 -9.11
C VAL A 174 -10.08 -22.00 -7.78
N ASN A 175 -8.77 -22.06 -7.85
CA ASN A 175 -7.84 -21.92 -6.72
C ASN A 175 -6.47 -21.52 -7.23
N GLY A 176 -5.61 -21.01 -6.36
CA GLY A 176 -4.25 -20.62 -6.73
C GLY A 176 -3.33 -20.45 -5.54
N LEU A 177 -2.03 -20.55 -5.83
CA LEU A 177 -0.96 -20.33 -4.87
C LEU A 177 -0.07 -19.18 -5.33
N MET A 178 0.19 -18.28 -4.40
CA MET A 178 0.98 -17.07 -4.64
C MET A 178 2.26 -17.10 -3.81
N THR A 179 3.36 -16.72 -4.44
CA THR A 179 4.58 -16.32 -3.76
C THR A 179 4.86 -14.85 -4.04
N THR A 180 5.02 -14.04 -3.02
CA THR A 180 5.61 -12.71 -3.24
C THR A 180 7.10 -12.74 -2.92
N ILE A 181 7.92 -12.45 -3.93
CA ILE A 181 9.35 -12.16 -3.78
C ILE A 181 9.42 -10.68 -3.42
N HIS A 182 9.66 -10.41 -2.14
CA HIS A 182 9.40 -9.11 -1.55
C HIS A 182 10.69 -8.46 -1.06
N ALA A 183 10.85 -7.17 -1.37
CA ALA A 183 11.89 -6.35 -0.77
C ALA A 183 11.84 -6.45 0.76
N TYR A 184 12.98 -6.38 1.44
CA TYR A 184 13.00 -6.31 2.90
C TYR A 184 12.36 -5.00 3.39
N THR A 185 11.81 -5.03 4.59
CA THR A 185 11.23 -3.86 5.26
C THR A 185 11.80 -3.74 6.66
N ASN A 186 11.43 -2.71 7.41
CA ASN A 186 11.88 -2.55 8.80
C ASN A 186 11.41 -3.67 9.75
N ASP A 187 10.59 -4.59 9.28
CA ASP A 187 10.23 -5.82 9.99
C ASP A 187 11.36 -6.87 9.95
N GLN A 188 12.30 -6.75 9.01
CA GLN A 188 13.49 -7.57 8.92
C GLN A 188 14.65 -6.91 9.66
N VAL A 189 15.60 -7.75 10.11
CA VAL A 189 16.79 -7.31 10.86
C VAL A 189 18.03 -7.26 9.98
N LEU A 190 18.97 -6.36 10.30
CA LEU A 190 20.23 -6.23 9.53
C LEU A 190 21.19 -7.38 9.84
N THR A 191 21.27 -7.79 11.10
CA THR A 191 22.11 -8.90 11.59
C THR A 191 21.28 -9.81 12.47
N ASP A 192 21.75 -11.03 12.72
CA ASP A 192 21.05 -12.01 13.54
C ASP A 192 20.75 -11.44 14.94
N VAL A 193 19.48 -11.46 15.33
CA VAL A 193 19.01 -10.94 16.62
C VAL A 193 17.74 -11.70 17.05
N TYR A 194 17.39 -11.63 18.32
CA TYR A 194 16.15 -12.24 18.82
C TYR A 194 14.91 -11.76 18.04
N HIS A 195 14.11 -12.73 17.59
CA HIS A 195 12.81 -12.53 16.99
C HIS A 195 11.97 -13.79 17.21
N GLU A 196 10.64 -13.66 17.42
CA GLU A 196 9.74 -14.81 17.63
C GLU A 196 9.70 -15.77 16.43
N ASP A 197 9.75 -15.24 15.21
CA ASP A 197 9.94 -16.02 13.99
C ASP A 197 11.44 -16.24 13.76
N LEU A 198 11.89 -17.50 13.89
CA LEU A 198 13.32 -17.85 13.76
C LEU A 198 13.91 -17.52 12.38
N ARG A 199 13.11 -17.46 11.32
CA ARG A 199 13.57 -17.05 9.99
C ARG A 199 13.77 -15.54 9.93
N ARG A 200 12.87 -14.75 10.54
CA ARG A 200 13.00 -13.29 10.62
C ARG A 200 14.09 -12.84 11.59
N ALA A 201 14.56 -13.73 12.46
CA ALA A 201 15.70 -13.48 13.32
C ALA A 201 17.04 -13.37 12.58
N ARG A 202 17.08 -13.71 11.27
CA ARG A 202 18.28 -13.78 10.46
C ARG A 202 18.45 -12.53 9.60
N SER A 203 19.73 -12.23 9.25
CA SER A 203 20.13 -11.08 8.44
C SER A 203 19.39 -11.03 7.10
N ALA A 204 18.64 -9.96 6.85
CA ALA A 204 17.93 -9.71 5.60
C ALA A 204 18.83 -9.25 4.46
N THR A 205 20.01 -8.73 4.78
CA THR A 205 20.93 -8.17 3.78
C THR A 205 21.70 -9.25 3.01
N MET A 206 21.76 -10.48 3.55
CA MET A 206 22.49 -11.60 2.96
C MET A 206 21.66 -12.87 2.79
N SER A 207 20.37 -12.83 3.09
CA SER A 207 19.54 -14.03 3.11
C SER A 207 18.22 -13.83 2.36
N MET A 208 17.75 -14.86 1.69
CA MET A 208 16.36 -15.00 1.28
C MET A 208 15.57 -15.60 2.45
N ILE A 209 14.54 -14.90 2.92
CA ILE A 209 13.82 -15.26 4.15
C ILE A 209 12.37 -15.63 3.81
N PRO A 210 12.01 -16.94 3.74
CA PRO A 210 10.62 -17.35 3.63
C PRO A 210 9.86 -16.98 4.90
N THR A 211 8.68 -16.37 4.75
CA THR A 211 7.87 -15.92 5.88
C THR A 211 6.38 -15.97 5.53
N LYS A 212 5.55 -16.01 6.55
CA LYS A 212 4.09 -15.97 6.37
C LYS A 212 3.64 -14.61 5.81
N THR A 213 2.57 -14.65 5.01
CA THR A 213 1.84 -13.46 4.59
C THR A 213 0.34 -13.76 4.56
N GLY A 214 -0.46 -12.82 5.03
CA GLY A 214 -1.91 -12.88 4.91
C GLY A 214 -2.45 -12.26 3.61
N ALA A 215 -1.57 -11.80 2.71
CA ALA A 215 -1.96 -10.99 1.56
C ALA A 215 -2.84 -11.77 0.55
N ALA A 216 -2.59 -13.06 0.33
CA ALA A 216 -3.39 -13.89 -0.56
C ALA A 216 -4.79 -14.13 0.02
N ALA A 217 -4.88 -14.51 1.29
CA ALA A 217 -6.15 -14.70 1.99
C ALA A 217 -6.96 -13.39 2.08
N ALA A 218 -6.27 -12.25 2.22
CA ALA A 218 -6.91 -10.93 2.27
C ALA A 218 -7.58 -10.53 0.95
N VAL A 219 -7.26 -11.16 -0.18
CA VAL A 219 -8.01 -10.97 -1.43
C VAL A 219 -9.48 -11.35 -1.25
N GLY A 220 -9.79 -12.37 -0.45
CA GLY A 220 -11.18 -12.75 -0.13
C GLY A 220 -11.97 -11.68 0.65
N LEU A 221 -11.29 -10.71 1.30
CA LEU A 221 -11.96 -9.57 1.96
C LEU A 221 -12.41 -8.49 0.96
N VAL A 222 -11.73 -8.39 -0.18
CA VAL A 222 -12.00 -7.38 -1.21
C VAL A 222 -12.72 -7.96 -2.43
N LEU A 223 -12.60 -9.27 -2.66
CA LEU A 223 -13.28 -10.06 -3.68
C LEU A 223 -13.87 -11.31 -2.98
N PRO A 224 -15.07 -11.21 -2.39
CA PRO A 224 -15.66 -12.28 -1.58
C PRO A 224 -15.83 -13.62 -2.32
N GLU A 225 -15.99 -13.59 -3.63
CA GLU A 225 -16.07 -14.75 -4.50
C GLU A 225 -14.77 -15.58 -4.56
N LEU A 226 -13.66 -14.98 -4.15
CA LEU A 226 -12.34 -15.63 -4.05
C LEU A 226 -11.96 -16.03 -2.62
N ASN A 227 -12.86 -15.89 -1.67
CA ASN A 227 -12.60 -16.28 -0.28
C ASN A 227 -12.22 -17.78 -0.19
N GLY A 228 -11.07 -18.06 0.43
CA GLY A 228 -10.53 -19.40 0.59
C GLY A 228 -9.93 -20.03 -0.69
N LYS A 229 -9.93 -19.32 -1.83
CA LYS A 229 -9.38 -19.85 -3.09
C LYS A 229 -7.91 -19.53 -3.33
N LEU A 230 -7.37 -18.57 -2.61
CA LEU A 230 -5.98 -18.14 -2.72
C LEU A 230 -5.24 -18.30 -1.39
N ASP A 231 -4.04 -18.86 -1.46
CA ASP A 231 -3.10 -18.93 -0.34
C ASP A 231 -1.67 -18.66 -0.84
N GLY A 232 -0.72 -18.53 0.06
CA GLY A 232 0.66 -18.30 -0.31
C GLY A 232 1.56 -17.84 0.84
N TYR A 233 2.79 -17.50 0.47
CA TYR A 233 3.79 -17.02 1.41
C TYR A 233 4.68 -15.93 0.76
N ALA A 234 5.51 -15.28 1.57
CA ALA A 234 6.49 -14.31 1.11
C ALA A 234 7.90 -14.88 1.18
N ILE A 235 8.76 -14.48 0.25
CA ILE A 235 10.21 -14.63 0.36
C ILE A 235 10.79 -13.20 0.40
N ARG A 236 11.33 -12.80 1.56
CA ARG A 236 12.08 -11.53 1.65
C ARG A 236 13.44 -11.71 1.01
N VAL A 237 13.83 -10.76 0.19
CA VAL A 237 15.10 -10.80 -0.56
C VAL A 237 15.97 -9.56 -0.26
N PRO A 238 17.30 -9.63 -0.44
CA PRO A 238 18.22 -8.51 -0.24
C PRO A 238 18.05 -7.40 -1.30
N THR A 239 16.86 -6.82 -1.38
CA THR A 239 16.48 -5.74 -2.29
C THR A 239 15.76 -4.67 -1.47
N ILE A 240 16.13 -3.41 -1.66
CA ILE A 240 15.65 -2.31 -0.82
C ILE A 240 14.19 -1.94 -1.09
N ASN A 241 13.77 -2.02 -2.36
CA ASN A 241 12.43 -1.65 -2.81
C ASN A 241 12.06 -2.39 -4.08
N VAL A 242 10.79 -2.42 -4.42
CA VAL A 242 10.13 -3.17 -5.49
C VAL A 242 10.10 -4.68 -5.23
N SER A 243 8.92 -5.19 -5.34
CA SER A 243 8.56 -6.59 -5.11
C SER A 243 7.82 -7.15 -6.32
N ILE A 244 7.75 -8.48 -6.43
CA ILE A 244 6.98 -9.16 -7.47
C ILE A 244 6.05 -10.20 -6.85
N VAL A 245 4.80 -10.22 -7.30
CA VAL A 245 3.87 -11.33 -7.06
C VAL A 245 4.03 -12.35 -8.18
N ASP A 246 4.19 -13.59 -7.81
CA ASP A 246 4.18 -14.77 -8.68
C ASP A 246 2.98 -15.64 -8.30
N LEU A 247 1.97 -15.68 -9.18
CA LEU A 247 0.73 -16.42 -8.97
C LEU A 247 0.60 -17.57 -9.97
N SER A 248 0.41 -18.79 -9.46
CA SER A 248 -0.04 -19.93 -10.24
C SER A 248 -1.47 -20.28 -9.83
N PHE A 249 -2.39 -20.41 -10.80
CA PHE A 249 -3.79 -20.73 -10.51
C PHE A 249 -4.40 -21.67 -11.56
N ILE A 250 -5.49 -22.31 -11.18
CA ILE A 250 -6.31 -23.13 -12.08
C ILE A 250 -7.48 -22.28 -12.57
N ALA A 251 -7.54 -22.04 -13.87
CA ALA A 251 -8.67 -21.37 -14.51
C ALA A 251 -9.90 -22.30 -14.58
N ALA A 252 -11.11 -21.73 -14.67
CA ALA A 252 -12.34 -22.51 -14.79
C ALA A 252 -12.45 -23.24 -16.14
N ARG A 253 -11.73 -22.79 -17.16
CA ARG A 253 -11.65 -23.38 -18.51
C ARG A 253 -10.23 -23.28 -19.06
N ASP A 254 -9.98 -23.97 -20.15
CA ASP A 254 -8.74 -23.81 -20.91
C ASP A 254 -8.60 -22.39 -21.42
N THR A 255 -7.37 -21.89 -21.47
CA THR A 255 -7.03 -20.56 -21.93
C THR A 255 -5.67 -20.58 -22.66
N THR A 256 -5.22 -19.42 -23.12
CA THR A 256 -3.94 -19.24 -23.80
C THR A 256 -3.17 -18.05 -23.23
N VAL A 257 -1.85 -17.99 -23.50
CA VAL A 257 -1.01 -16.83 -23.13
C VAL A 257 -1.57 -15.55 -23.75
N ASP A 258 -1.96 -15.60 -25.02
CA ASP A 258 -2.50 -14.43 -25.74
C ASP A 258 -3.81 -13.93 -25.11
N GLU A 259 -4.71 -14.84 -24.73
CA GLU A 259 -5.98 -14.47 -24.07
C GLU A 259 -5.73 -13.84 -22.71
N VAL A 260 -4.87 -14.44 -21.87
CA VAL A 260 -4.53 -13.89 -20.54
C VAL A 260 -3.92 -12.49 -20.70
N ASN A 261 -2.97 -12.33 -21.60
CA ASN A 261 -2.32 -11.05 -21.86
C ASN A 261 -3.29 -9.99 -22.41
N ALA A 262 -4.21 -10.38 -23.30
CA ALA A 262 -5.24 -9.48 -23.84
C ALA A 262 -6.22 -9.00 -22.75
N ILE A 263 -6.65 -9.88 -21.83
CA ILE A 263 -7.51 -9.53 -20.70
C ILE A 263 -6.81 -8.48 -19.83
N MET A 264 -5.55 -8.70 -19.47
CA MET A 264 -4.79 -7.80 -18.62
C MET A 264 -4.51 -6.46 -19.29
N LYS A 265 -4.15 -6.48 -20.58
CA LYS A 265 -3.95 -5.27 -21.38
C LYS A 265 -5.21 -4.41 -21.45
N ALA A 266 -6.38 -5.02 -21.69
CA ALA A 266 -7.66 -4.32 -21.73
C ALA A 266 -8.01 -3.71 -20.36
N ALA A 267 -7.80 -4.45 -19.27
CA ALA A 267 -8.06 -3.99 -17.91
C ALA A 267 -7.16 -2.81 -17.50
N ALA A 268 -5.91 -2.80 -17.94
CA ALA A 268 -4.97 -1.71 -17.68
C ALA A 268 -5.31 -0.44 -18.49
N ALA A 269 -5.90 -0.60 -19.67
CA ALA A 269 -6.17 0.53 -20.59
C ALA A 269 -7.43 1.32 -20.24
N SER A 270 -8.41 0.71 -19.54
CA SER A 270 -9.71 1.35 -19.32
C SER A 270 -10.44 0.81 -18.10
N GLY A 271 -11.49 1.53 -17.66
CA GLY A 271 -12.31 1.14 -16.52
C GLY A 271 -11.68 1.47 -15.17
N PRO A 272 -12.11 0.83 -14.07
CA PRO A 272 -11.72 1.20 -12.72
C PRO A 272 -10.25 0.91 -12.38
N LEU A 273 -9.58 0.10 -13.20
CA LEU A 273 -8.17 -0.25 -13.02
C LEU A 273 -7.22 0.61 -13.86
N ALA A 274 -7.72 1.50 -14.71
CA ALA A 274 -6.86 2.43 -15.47
C ALA A 274 -6.05 3.32 -14.52
N GLY A 275 -4.72 3.35 -14.69
CA GLY A 275 -3.78 4.04 -13.80
C GLY A 275 -3.52 3.33 -12.45
N ILE A 276 -4.21 2.22 -12.15
CA ILE A 276 -4.00 1.37 -10.99
C ILE A 276 -3.23 0.11 -11.37
N LEU A 277 -3.61 -0.47 -12.50
CA LEU A 277 -2.94 -1.60 -13.13
C LEU A 277 -2.19 -1.09 -14.37
N HIS A 278 -0.88 -1.34 -14.41
CA HIS A 278 -0.05 -1.11 -15.59
C HIS A 278 0.21 -2.43 -16.32
N TYR A 279 0.68 -2.33 -17.56
CA TYR A 279 0.94 -3.48 -18.43
C TYR A 279 2.33 -3.36 -19.05
N ASN A 280 3.24 -4.27 -18.70
CA ASN A 280 4.61 -4.31 -19.17
C ASN A 280 4.80 -5.33 -20.32
N THR A 281 5.57 -4.93 -21.34
CA THR A 281 5.97 -5.78 -22.48
C THR A 281 7.48 -5.83 -22.67
N ALA A 282 8.23 -5.08 -21.87
CA ALA A 282 9.69 -5.01 -21.98
C ALA A 282 10.37 -5.99 -20.98
N PRO A 283 11.56 -6.50 -21.27
CA PRO A 283 12.32 -7.35 -20.36
C PRO A 283 12.98 -6.52 -19.25
N LEU A 284 12.18 -6.10 -18.27
CA LEU A 284 12.57 -5.24 -17.17
C LEU A 284 12.87 -6.04 -15.89
N VAL A 285 13.53 -5.38 -14.94
CA VAL A 285 13.85 -5.91 -13.62
C VAL A 285 13.35 -4.98 -12.51
N SER A 286 13.44 -5.39 -11.25
CA SER A 286 12.83 -4.68 -10.12
C SER A 286 13.13 -3.18 -10.05
N VAL A 287 14.37 -2.76 -10.31
CA VAL A 287 14.76 -1.35 -10.21
C VAL A 287 14.03 -0.44 -11.21
N ASP A 288 13.60 -1.00 -12.34
CA ASP A 288 12.89 -0.24 -13.39
C ASP A 288 11.46 0.16 -12.97
N PHE A 289 10.91 -0.52 -11.96
CA PHE A 289 9.60 -0.23 -11.38
C PHE A 289 9.69 0.61 -10.10
N ASN A 290 10.89 1.05 -9.71
CA ASN A 290 11.05 1.93 -8.57
C ASN A 290 10.37 3.27 -8.84
N HIS A 291 9.59 3.73 -7.87
CA HIS A 291 8.81 4.97 -7.99
C HIS A 291 7.62 4.90 -8.98
N ASP A 292 7.20 3.70 -9.38
CA ASP A 292 5.96 3.51 -10.16
C ASP A 292 4.74 3.73 -9.25
N PRO A 293 3.84 4.68 -9.60
CA PRO A 293 2.64 4.95 -8.81
C PRO A 293 1.54 3.88 -8.96
N ALA A 294 1.67 2.94 -9.88
CA ALA A 294 0.70 1.85 -10.03
C ALA A 294 0.69 0.92 -8.80
N SER A 295 -0.46 0.36 -8.50
CA SER A 295 -0.57 -0.70 -7.49
C SER A 295 0.02 -2.02 -7.97
N SER A 296 -0.04 -2.26 -9.29
CA SER A 296 0.33 -3.52 -9.92
C SER A 296 0.74 -3.26 -11.36
N THR A 297 1.90 -3.76 -11.77
CA THR A 297 2.36 -3.72 -13.16
C THR A 297 2.49 -5.13 -13.67
N PHE A 298 1.46 -5.59 -14.39
CA PHE A 298 1.40 -6.93 -14.96
C PHE A 298 2.52 -7.13 -15.98
N ASP A 299 3.29 -8.20 -15.84
CA ASP A 299 4.39 -8.52 -16.75
C ASP A 299 3.97 -9.59 -17.76
N SER A 300 3.60 -9.16 -18.96
CA SER A 300 3.13 -10.05 -20.01
C SER A 300 4.23 -10.99 -20.57
N THR A 301 5.49 -10.66 -20.34
CA THR A 301 6.62 -11.48 -20.80
C THR A 301 6.81 -12.76 -19.97
N LEU A 302 6.24 -12.79 -18.76
CA LEU A 302 6.35 -13.89 -17.80
C LEU A 302 5.11 -14.81 -17.79
N THR A 303 4.08 -14.51 -18.58
CA THR A 303 2.86 -15.33 -18.63
C THR A 303 3.15 -16.73 -19.16
N LYS A 304 2.69 -17.78 -18.46
CA LYS A 304 2.73 -19.17 -18.89
C LYS A 304 1.36 -19.82 -18.75
N VAL A 305 1.01 -20.66 -19.70
CA VAL A 305 -0.26 -21.40 -19.70
C VAL A 305 -0.02 -22.85 -20.12
N SER A 306 -0.64 -23.78 -19.40
CA SER A 306 -0.70 -25.20 -19.74
C SER A 306 -2.12 -25.72 -19.47
N GLY A 307 -2.95 -25.76 -20.52
CA GLY A 307 -4.38 -26.02 -20.38
C GLY A 307 -5.06 -24.98 -19.46
N ARG A 308 -5.50 -25.46 -18.30
CA ARG A 308 -6.12 -24.60 -17.27
C ARG A 308 -5.14 -24.06 -16.23
N LEU A 309 -3.90 -24.56 -16.21
CA LEU A 309 -2.88 -24.04 -15.29
C LEU A 309 -2.27 -22.77 -15.89
N VAL A 310 -2.44 -21.68 -15.17
CA VAL A 310 -1.98 -20.35 -15.55
C VAL A 310 -0.97 -19.84 -14.54
N LYS A 311 0.16 -19.30 -15.02
CA LYS A 311 1.16 -18.62 -14.20
C LYS A 311 1.33 -17.19 -14.71
N VAL A 312 1.18 -16.24 -13.80
CA VAL A 312 1.27 -14.80 -14.07
C VAL A 312 2.09 -14.09 -13.00
N SER A 313 2.69 -12.98 -13.36
CA SER A 313 3.48 -12.16 -12.44
C SER A 313 3.15 -10.68 -12.59
N ALA A 314 3.26 -9.95 -11.47
CA ALA A 314 3.11 -8.51 -11.45
C ALA A 314 4.12 -7.85 -10.50
N TRP A 315 4.75 -6.79 -10.97
CA TRP A 315 5.66 -5.93 -10.21
C TRP A 315 4.89 -4.87 -9.42
N TYR A 316 5.43 -4.44 -8.31
CA TYR A 316 4.89 -3.32 -7.55
C TYR A 316 5.96 -2.64 -6.72
N ASP A 317 5.98 -1.31 -6.76
CA ASP A 317 6.70 -0.55 -5.76
C ASP A 317 5.91 -0.63 -4.45
N ASN A 318 6.39 -1.45 -3.52
CA ASN A 318 5.69 -1.77 -2.27
C ASN A 318 5.57 -0.57 -1.31
N GLU A 319 6.29 0.52 -1.58
CA GLU A 319 6.21 1.78 -0.85
C GLU A 319 5.44 2.85 -1.64
N TRP A 320 5.87 3.14 -2.87
CA TRP A 320 5.35 4.26 -3.66
C TRP A 320 3.95 4.03 -4.20
N GLY A 321 3.72 2.90 -4.84
CA GLY A 321 2.40 2.53 -5.35
C GLY A 321 1.35 2.50 -4.22
N PHE A 322 1.70 1.87 -3.09
CA PHE A 322 0.82 1.81 -1.92
C PHE A 322 0.54 3.21 -1.33
N SER A 323 1.55 4.09 -1.27
CA SER A 323 1.40 5.46 -0.76
C SER A 323 0.47 6.30 -1.64
N ASN A 324 0.52 6.13 -2.96
CA ASN A 324 -0.44 6.75 -3.88
C ASN A 324 -1.87 6.25 -3.61
N ARG A 325 -2.06 4.96 -3.35
CA ARG A 325 -3.38 4.39 -3.00
C ARG A 325 -3.93 4.92 -1.68
N MET A 326 -3.08 5.23 -0.72
CA MET A 326 -3.53 5.90 0.52
C MET A 326 -4.19 7.25 0.23
N LEU A 327 -3.63 8.03 -0.70
CA LEU A 327 -4.21 9.32 -1.12
C LEU A 327 -5.55 9.12 -1.85
N ASP A 328 -5.61 8.22 -2.83
CA ASP A 328 -6.83 7.94 -3.59
C ASP A 328 -7.96 7.42 -2.69
N THR A 329 -7.64 6.48 -1.77
CA THR A 329 -8.62 5.91 -0.84
C THR A 329 -9.13 6.95 0.16
N THR A 330 -8.28 7.91 0.57
CA THR A 330 -8.69 9.03 1.42
C THR A 330 -9.78 9.86 0.77
N VAL A 331 -9.58 10.25 -0.48
CA VAL A 331 -10.57 11.02 -1.25
C VAL A 331 -11.86 10.22 -1.42
N ALA A 332 -11.75 8.93 -1.78
CA ALA A 332 -12.91 8.04 -1.94
C ALA A 332 -13.71 7.90 -0.63
N LEU A 333 -13.01 7.73 0.52
CA LEU A 333 -13.66 7.61 1.83
C LEU A 333 -14.42 8.89 2.23
N MET A 334 -13.87 10.05 1.92
CA MET A 334 -14.50 11.33 2.27
C MET A 334 -15.68 11.68 1.37
N HIS A 335 -15.71 11.17 0.14
CA HIS A 335 -16.79 11.37 -0.82
C HIS A 335 -17.82 10.23 -0.82
N ALA A 336 -17.65 9.21 0.01
CA ALA A 336 -18.59 8.09 0.13
C ALA A 336 -19.97 8.57 0.61
N LYS A 337 -21.02 7.99 0.01
CA LYS A 337 -22.43 8.29 0.29
C LYS A 337 -23.02 7.41 1.38
#